data_f1a9729fb6fb2458181ebfb40f3657d7
#
_entry.id   f1a9729fb6fb2458181ebfb40f3657d7
#
_cell.length_a   1.000
_cell.length_b   1.000
_cell.length_c   1.000
_cell.angle_alpha   90.00
_cell.angle_beta   90.00
_cell.angle_gamma   90.00
#
_symmetry.space_group_name_H-M   'P 1'
#
loop_
_entity.id
_entity.type
_entity.pdbx_description
1 polymer ?
#
loop_
_entity_poly.entity_id
_entity_poly.type
_entity_poly.pdbx_seq_one_letter_code
_entity_poly.pdbx_strand_id
1 'polypeptide(L)'
;MIRSESRITIAGTVPEVWAYVCDVGRWQEWAPTVRECWVAGGGPLEPGSQLEQRAKGPFGSTHHRAQNVTSVEAPHSVAFAGPMGTSAARWGMEIEPLDDRRTDAMMWVEVDLKNVMRAIPGGVLQGRIQRVMDIEMVAIKAAVESAAPAASDSMQ
;
A
#
# COMPACT_ATOMS: atom_id res chain seq x y z
N MET A 1 -5.46 -16.00 11.97
CA MET A 1 -4.86 -14.85 11.26
C MET A 1 -4.40 -15.29 9.88
N ILE A 2 -4.74 -14.51 8.86
CA ILE A 2 -4.25 -14.73 7.50
C ILE A 2 -3.13 -13.73 7.23
N ARG A 3 -2.02 -14.19 6.64
CA ARG A 3 -0.96 -13.31 6.13
C ARG A 3 -0.78 -13.57 4.64
N SER A 4 -0.70 -12.51 3.87
CA SER A 4 -0.38 -12.56 2.44
C SER A 4 0.78 -11.62 2.15
N GLU A 5 1.58 -11.98 1.16
CA GLU A 5 2.71 -11.17 0.72
C GLU A 5 2.71 -11.08 -0.81
N SER A 6 3.12 -9.93 -1.34
CA SER A 6 3.31 -9.72 -2.76
C SER A 6 4.64 -9.01 -2.98
N ARG A 7 5.47 -9.55 -3.84
CA ARG A 7 6.82 -9.07 -4.12
C ARG A 7 6.96 -8.71 -5.58
N ILE A 8 7.65 -7.61 -5.85
CA ILE A 8 7.91 -7.19 -7.23
C ILE A 8 9.25 -6.46 -7.31
N THR A 9 9.94 -6.60 -8.44
CA THR A 9 11.14 -5.84 -8.74
C THR A 9 10.77 -4.59 -9.53
N ILE A 10 11.22 -3.43 -9.06
CA ILE A 10 10.92 -2.13 -9.67
C ILE A 10 12.22 -1.55 -10.22
N ALA A 11 12.21 -1.13 -11.49
CA ALA A 11 13.32 -0.40 -12.09
C ALA A 11 13.29 1.06 -11.61
N GLY A 12 13.84 1.28 -10.44
CA GLY A 12 13.90 2.56 -9.76
C GLY A 12 14.74 2.41 -8.51
N THR A 13 15.25 3.51 -8.00
CA THR A 13 16.05 3.51 -6.76
C THR A 13 15.16 3.40 -5.52
N VAL A 14 15.74 2.97 -4.41
CA VAL A 14 15.02 2.94 -3.12
C VAL A 14 14.39 4.29 -2.78
N PRO A 15 15.10 5.44 -2.88
CA PRO A 15 14.46 6.73 -2.62
C PRO A 15 13.29 7.05 -3.53
N GLU A 16 13.36 6.68 -4.81
CA GLU A 16 12.26 6.92 -5.76
C GLU A 16 11.01 6.10 -5.39
N VAL A 17 11.20 4.83 -5.07
CA VAL A 17 10.09 3.96 -4.65
C VAL A 17 9.52 4.45 -3.32
N TRP A 18 10.37 4.76 -2.36
CA TRP A 18 9.96 5.26 -1.05
C TRP A 18 9.14 6.54 -1.16
N ALA A 19 9.63 7.51 -1.92
CA ALA A 19 8.94 8.78 -2.11
C ALA A 19 7.54 8.58 -2.71
N TYR A 20 7.40 7.64 -3.64
CA TYR A 20 6.12 7.36 -4.28
C TYR A 20 5.14 6.67 -3.33
N VAL A 21 5.57 5.60 -2.64
CA VAL A 21 4.67 4.85 -1.75
C VAL A 21 4.30 5.62 -0.49
N CYS A 22 5.12 6.55 -0.05
CA CYS A 22 4.83 7.39 1.12
C CYS A 22 4.07 8.67 0.78
N ASP A 23 3.85 8.96 -0.48
CA ASP A 23 3.00 10.07 -0.91
C ASP A 23 1.54 9.63 -0.90
N VAL A 24 0.92 9.73 0.25
CA VAL A 24 -0.43 9.21 0.47
C VAL A 24 -1.49 9.91 -0.40
N GLY A 25 -1.24 11.14 -0.81
CA GLY A 25 -2.12 11.86 -1.72
C GLY A 25 -2.19 11.25 -3.12
N ARG A 26 -1.29 10.34 -3.45
CA ARG A 26 -1.28 9.62 -4.73
C ARG A 26 -1.71 8.16 -4.63
N TRP A 27 -2.18 7.73 -3.48
CA TRP A 27 -2.58 6.32 -3.30
C TRP A 27 -3.72 5.88 -4.21
N GLN A 28 -4.59 6.80 -4.63
CA GLN A 28 -5.64 6.47 -5.60
C GLN A 28 -5.09 6.03 -6.96
N GLU A 29 -3.81 6.31 -7.25
CA GLU A 29 -3.18 5.89 -8.51
C GLU A 29 -2.87 4.39 -8.54
N TRP A 30 -2.65 3.78 -7.37
CA TRP A 30 -2.29 2.37 -7.32
C TRP A 30 -3.21 1.51 -6.44
N ALA A 31 -3.98 2.10 -5.54
CA ALA A 31 -4.90 1.38 -4.67
C ALA A 31 -6.34 1.51 -5.20
N PRO A 32 -6.91 0.45 -5.82
CA PRO A 32 -8.19 0.56 -6.53
C PRO A 32 -9.37 0.99 -5.68
N THR A 33 -9.34 0.70 -4.38
CA THR A 33 -10.43 1.04 -3.47
C THR A 33 -10.31 2.44 -2.88
N VAL A 34 -9.18 3.11 -3.04
CA VAL A 34 -8.96 4.44 -2.48
C VAL A 34 -9.37 5.51 -3.48
N ARG A 35 -10.24 6.42 -3.07
CA ARG A 35 -10.60 7.61 -3.84
C ARG A 35 -9.75 8.81 -3.44
N GLU A 36 -9.45 8.93 -2.16
CA GLU A 36 -8.68 10.03 -1.59
C GLU A 36 -8.05 9.58 -0.29
N CYS A 37 -6.83 10.05 -0.02
CA CYS A 37 -6.11 9.72 1.21
C CYS A 37 -5.28 10.93 1.65
N TRP A 38 -5.27 11.20 2.96
CA TRP A 38 -4.47 12.29 3.53
C TRP A 38 -4.07 11.95 4.97
N VAL A 39 -3.06 12.66 5.47
CA VAL A 39 -2.66 12.55 6.87
C VAL A 39 -3.52 13.53 7.68
N ALA A 40 -4.18 13.05 8.72
CA ALA A 40 -4.99 13.91 9.60
C ALA A 40 -4.11 15.02 10.21
N GLY A 41 -4.56 16.27 10.05
CA GLY A 41 -3.78 17.42 10.51
C GLY A 41 -2.62 17.82 9.61
N GLY A 42 -2.39 17.09 8.51
CA GLY A 42 -1.24 17.31 7.63
C GLY A 42 0.06 16.76 8.20
N GLY A 43 1.16 17.04 7.53
CA GLY A 43 2.48 16.59 7.97
C GLY A 43 2.93 15.26 7.38
N PRO A 44 4.15 14.82 7.72
CA PRO A 44 4.72 13.60 7.19
C PRO A 44 4.15 12.35 7.85
N LEU A 45 4.36 11.20 7.20
CA LEU A 45 4.09 9.90 7.82
C LEU A 45 5.10 9.65 8.93
N GLU A 46 4.60 9.43 10.13
CA GLU A 46 5.43 9.07 11.29
C GLU A 46 4.61 8.16 12.20
N PRO A 47 5.25 7.39 13.10
CA PRO A 47 4.52 6.55 14.03
C PRO A 47 3.52 7.37 14.85
N GLY A 48 2.29 6.91 14.91
CA GLY A 48 1.20 7.61 15.58
C GLY A 48 0.39 8.53 14.68
N SER A 49 0.83 8.82 13.45
CA SER A 49 0.03 9.55 12.48
C SER A 49 -1.22 8.76 12.13
N GLN A 50 -2.31 9.47 11.87
CA GLN A 50 -3.56 8.88 11.42
C GLN A 50 -3.77 9.21 9.95
N LEU A 51 -4.05 8.19 9.15
CA LEU A 51 -4.45 8.36 7.75
C LEU A 51 -5.95 8.37 7.66
N GLU A 52 -6.47 9.33 6.94
CA GLU A 52 -7.89 9.42 6.63
C GLU A 52 -8.07 9.05 5.15
N GLN A 53 -9.06 8.22 4.86
CA GLN A 53 -9.32 7.77 3.50
C GLN A 53 -10.80 7.88 3.16
N ARG A 54 -11.06 8.25 1.92
CA ARG A 54 -12.36 8.05 1.28
C ARG A 54 -12.22 6.86 0.36
N ALA A 55 -12.99 5.83 0.62
CA ALA A 55 -12.88 4.55 -0.07
C ALA A 55 -14.15 4.20 -0.82
N LYS A 56 -14.00 3.43 -1.90
CA LYS A 56 -15.13 2.93 -2.68
C LYS A 56 -15.88 1.89 -1.86
N GLY A 57 -17.19 2.06 -1.77
CA GLY A 57 -18.09 1.11 -1.15
C GLY A 57 -19.01 0.46 -2.17
N PRO A 58 -19.98 -0.35 -1.70
CA PRO A 58 -20.95 -1.01 -2.56
C PRO A 58 -21.76 0.01 -3.37
N PHE A 59 -22.16 -0.40 -4.58
CA PHE A 59 -23.05 0.38 -5.45
C PHE A 59 -22.55 1.79 -5.78
N GLY A 60 -21.23 1.96 -5.88
CA GLY A 60 -20.62 3.25 -6.18
C GLY A 60 -20.60 4.24 -5.02
N SER A 61 -20.97 3.81 -3.82
CA SER A 61 -20.91 4.65 -2.63
C SER A 61 -19.46 4.95 -2.23
N THR A 62 -19.29 5.96 -1.42
CA THR A 62 -18.00 6.31 -0.81
C THR A 62 -18.16 6.27 0.69
N HIS A 63 -17.23 5.63 1.38
CA HIS A 63 -17.23 5.63 2.84
C HIS A 63 -15.88 6.10 3.35
N HIS A 64 -15.91 6.61 4.56
CA HIS A 64 -14.71 7.08 5.27
C HIS A 64 -14.11 5.93 6.06
N ARG A 65 -12.78 5.84 6.06
CA ARG A 65 -12.07 4.93 6.95
C ARG A 65 -10.76 5.59 7.41
N ALA A 66 -10.31 5.18 8.58
CA ALA A 66 -9.07 5.68 9.17
C ALA A 66 -8.11 4.53 9.40
N GLN A 67 -6.82 4.81 9.27
CA GLN A 67 -5.75 3.87 9.56
C GLN A 67 -4.68 4.58 10.36
N ASN A 68 -3.98 3.85 11.22
CA ASN A 68 -2.90 4.40 12.01
C ASN A 68 -1.55 3.96 11.44
N VAL A 69 -0.60 4.86 11.40
CA VAL A 69 0.78 4.53 11.08
C VAL A 69 1.41 3.93 12.33
N THR A 70 1.86 2.68 12.26
CA THR A 70 2.43 1.96 13.41
C THR A 70 3.94 2.02 13.44
N SER A 71 4.60 2.05 12.27
CA SER A 71 6.05 2.19 12.21
C SER A 71 6.49 2.83 10.91
N VAL A 72 7.59 3.55 10.96
CA VAL A 72 8.25 4.12 9.77
C VAL A 72 9.76 3.99 9.99
N GLU A 73 10.42 3.26 9.11
CA GLU A 73 11.87 3.13 9.07
C GLU A 73 12.36 3.54 7.68
N ALA A 74 12.42 4.84 7.46
CA ALA A 74 12.78 5.40 6.16
C ALA A 74 14.21 5.05 5.76
N PRO A 75 14.47 4.71 4.52
CA PRO A 75 13.54 4.57 3.40
C PRO A 75 13.14 3.10 3.13
N HIS A 76 13.10 2.25 4.14
CA HIS A 76 13.02 0.79 3.98
C HIS A 76 11.68 0.17 4.36
N SER A 77 10.99 0.69 5.37
CA SER A 77 9.73 0.07 5.77
C SER A 77 8.72 1.05 6.36
N VAL A 78 7.45 0.78 6.12
CA VAL A 78 6.34 1.51 6.70
C VAL A 78 5.21 0.50 6.97
N ALA A 79 4.54 0.66 8.11
CA ALA A 79 3.46 -0.22 8.50
C ALA A 79 2.27 0.56 9.05
N PHE A 80 1.09 -0.01 8.83
CA PHE A 80 -0.20 0.58 9.15
C PHE A 80 -1.10 -0.44 9.85
N ALA A 81 -2.06 0.05 10.63
CA ALA A 81 -3.09 -0.77 11.23
C ALA A 81 -4.44 -0.07 11.09
N GLY A 82 -5.47 -0.84 10.80
CA GLY A 82 -6.82 -0.30 10.66
C GLY A 82 -7.83 -1.37 10.30
N PRO A 83 -9.10 -0.98 10.15
CA PRO A 83 -10.14 -1.93 9.80
C PRO A 83 -10.07 -2.34 8.34
N MET A 84 -10.38 -3.61 8.09
CA MET A 84 -10.67 -4.15 6.77
C MET A 84 -12.05 -4.78 6.86
N GLY A 85 -13.08 -4.00 6.48
CA GLY A 85 -14.47 -4.38 6.76
C GLY A 85 -14.71 -4.43 8.26
N THR A 86 -15.17 -5.57 8.78
CA THR A 86 -15.39 -5.78 10.21
C THR A 86 -14.19 -6.39 10.93
N SER A 87 -13.10 -6.65 10.21
CA SER A 87 -11.89 -7.27 10.75
C SER A 87 -10.83 -6.23 11.06
N ALA A 88 -9.94 -6.55 11.99
CA ALA A 88 -8.73 -5.79 12.21
C ALA A 88 -7.66 -6.28 11.23
N ALA A 89 -6.94 -5.34 10.64
CA ALA A 89 -5.87 -5.66 9.72
C ALA A 89 -4.64 -4.83 10.00
N ARG A 90 -3.49 -5.38 9.66
CA ARG A 90 -2.21 -4.67 9.61
C ARG A 90 -1.62 -4.91 8.23
N TRP A 91 -0.94 -3.91 7.72
CA TRP A 91 -0.27 -4.05 6.42
C TRP A 91 0.92 -3.11 6.34
N GLY A 92 1.78 -3.36 5.41
CA GLY A 92 2.93 -2.52 5.24
C GLY A 92 3.71 -2.86 4.00
N MET A 93 4.79 -2.11 3.81
CA MET A 93 5.72 -2.33 2.72
C MET A 93 7.14 -2.38 3.22
N GLU A 94 7.93 -3.25 2.61
CA GLU A 94 9.37 -3.34 2.82
C GLU A 94 10.06 -3.14 1.49
N ILE A 95 11.08 -2.30 1.47
CA ILE A 95 11.78 -1.87 0.28
C ILE A 95 13.28 -2.10 0.47
N GLU A 96 13.89 -2.91 -0.40
CA GLU A 96 15.30 -3.25 -0.32
C GLU A 96 15.98 -3.03 -1.67
N PRO A 97 17.22 -2.51 -1.70
CA PRO A 97 17.93 -2.37 -2.96
C PRO A 97 18.33 -3.75 -3.49
N LEU A 98 18.15 -3.98 -4.78
CA LEU A 98 18.76 -5.12 -5.49
C LEU A 98 20.10 -4.71 -6.09
N ASP A 99 20.14 -3.50 -6.63
CA ASP A 99 21.35 -2.86 -7.13
C ASP A 99 21.10 -1.34 -7.17
N ASP A 100 21.99 -0.57 -7.82
CA ASP A 100 21.90 0.89 -7.87
C ASP A 100 20.67 1.42 -8.60
N ARG A 101 19.97 0.57 -9.38
CA ARG A 101 18.87 0.98 -10.26
C ARG A 101 17.60 0.18 -10.09
N ARG A 102 17.63 -0.87 -9.26
CA ARG A 102 16.47 -1.74 -9.06
C ARG A 102 16.21 -1.95 -7.58
N THR A 103 14.95 -2.02 -7.25
CA THR A 103 14.46 -2.18 -5.90
C THR A 103 13.56 -3.40 -5.82
N ASP A 104 13.73 -4.19 -4.77
CA ASP A 104 12.79 -5.24 -4.40
C ASP A 104 11.77 -4.62 -3.44
N ALA A 105 10.51 -4.65 -3.81
CA ALA A 105 9.42 -4.15 -2.99
C ALA A 105 8.51 -5.29 -2.59
N MET A 106 8.16 -5.34 -1.31
CA MET A 106 7.24 -6.34 -0.78
C MET A 106 6.12 -5.64 -0.01
N MET A 107 4.90 -6.00 -0.33
CA MET A 107 3.72 -5.62 0.45
C MET A 107 3.26 -6.84 1.23
N TRP A 108 2.91 -6.65 2.49
CA TRP A 108 2.36 -7.70 3.33
C TRP A 108 1.06 -7.23 3.98
N VAL A 109 0.16 -8.17 4.21
CA VAL A 109 -1.13 -7.92 4.87
C VAL A 109 -1.39 -9.04 5.86
N GLU A 110 -1.76 -8.68 7.07
CA GLU A 110 -2.24 -9.62 8.10
C GLU A 110 -3.66 -9.23 8.49
N VAL A 111 -4.58 -10.19 8.43
CA VAL A 111 -5.99 -9.97 8.77
C VAL A 111 -6.38 -10.90 9.90
N ASP A 112 -7.00 -10.34 10.95
CA ASP A 112 -7.56 -11.12 12.04
C ASP A 112 -8.95 -11.60 11.63
N LEU A 113 -9.13 -12.92 11.61
CA LEU A 113 -10.34 -13.56 11.09
C LEU A 113 -11.44 -13.79 12.10
N LYS A 114 -11.28 -13.36 13.34
CA LYS A 114 -12.22 -13.69 14.43
C LYS A 114 -13.66 -13.31 14.11
N ASN A 115 -13.89 -12.28 13.33
CA ASN A 115 -15.23 -11.73 13.06
C ASN A 115 -15.75 -11.99 11.64
N VAL A 116 -14.92 -12.52 10.73
CA VAL A 116 -15.26 -12.61 9.30
C VAL A 116 -15.67 -14.02 8.87
N MET A 117 -15.40 -15.00 9.67
CA MET A 117 -15.10 -16.33 9.18
C MET A 117 -16.24 -17.28 8.97
N ARG A 118 -17.47 -16.88 9.22
CA ARG A 118 -18.57 -17.85 9.06
C ARG A 118 -19.13 -17.89 7.64
N ALA A 119 -18.84 -16.86 6.83
CA ALA A 119 -19.45 -16.71 5.51
C ALA A 119 -18.49 -16.97 4.34
N ILE A 120 -17.18 -16.84 4.53
CA ILE A 120 -16.19 -16.95 3.44
C ILE A 120 -15.07 -17.91 3.87
N PRO A 121 -14.80 -18.98 3.10
CA PRO A 121 -13.63 -19.84 3.39
C PRO A 121 -12.34 -19.04 3.39
N GLY A 122 -11.45 -19.35 4.34
CA GLY A 122 -10.18 -18.62 4.50
C GLY A 122 -9.32 -18.62 3.25
N GLY A 123 -9.29 -19.71 2.49
CA GLY A 123 -8.53 -19.79 1.24
C GLY A 123 -9.09 -18.87 0.15
N VAL A 124 -10.41 -18.68 0.10
CA VAL A 124 -11.04 -17.77 -0.86
C VAL A 124 -10.70 -16.32 -0.51
N LEU A 125 -10.78 -15.96 0.77
CA LEU A 125 -10.43 -14.62 1.25
C LEU A 125 -8.96 -14.31 0.98
N GLN A 126 -8.07 -15.26 1.29
CA GLN A 126 -6.63 -15.09 1.04
C GLN A 126 -6.34 -14.88 -0.44
N GLY A 127 -7.01 -15.63 -1.32
CA GLY A 127 -6.86 -15.47 -2.77
C GLY A 127 -7.32 -14.10 -3.27
N ARG A 128 -8.39 -13.56 -2.70
CA ARG A 128 -8.87 -12.22 -3.04
C ARG A 128 -7.89 -11.13 -2.59
N ILE A 129 -7.39 -11.26 -1.38
CA ILE A 129 -6.38 -10.32 -0.83
C ILE A 129 -5.12 -10.37 -1.70
N GLN A 130 -4.64 -11.57 -2.03
CA GLN A 130 -3.46 -11.74 -2.86
C GLN A 130 -3.62 -11.07 -4.23
N ARG A 131 -4.78 -11.24 -4.87
CA ARG A 131 -5.06 -10.65 -6.17
C ARG A 131 -5.02 -9.12 -6.11
N VAL A 132 -5.64 -8.53 -5.10
CA VAL A 132 -5.63 -7.07 -4.93
C VAL A 132 -4.21 -6.56 -4.70
N MET A 133 -3.44 -7.23 -3.84
CA MET A 133 -2.04 -6.87 -3.59
C MET A 133 -1.19 -6.93 -4.85
N ASP A 134 -1.36 -7.97 -5.65
CA ASP A 134 -0.60 -8.13 -6.89
C ASP A 134 -0.93 -7.01 -7.89
N ILE A 135 -2.20 -6.63 -7.99
CA ILE A 135 -2.63 -5.52 -8.83
C ILE A 135 -2.03 -4.20 -8.34
N GLU A 136 -2.05 -3.97 -7.04
CA GLU A 136 -1.48 -2.77 -6.44
C GLU A 136 0.03 -2.68 -6.68
N MET A 137 0.76 -3.77 -6.51
CA MET A 137 2.20 -3.81 -6.72
C MET A 137 2.57 -3.56 -8.19
N VAL A 138 1.82 -4.11 -9.13
CA VAL A 138 2.02 -3.84 -10.56
C VAL A 138 1.77 -2.37 -10.87
N ALA A 139 0.76 -1.76 -10.26
CA ALA A 139 0.47 -0.34 -10.46
C ALA A 139 1.56 0.57 -9.89
N ILE A 140 2.10 0.24 -8.72
CA ILE A 140 3.22 0.97 -8.13
C ILE A 140 4.45 0.90 -9.05
N LYS A 141 4.77 -0.31 -9.52
CA LYS A 141 5.88 -0.52 -10.47
C LYS A 141 5.71 0.33 -11.71
N ALA A 142 4.54 0.30 -12.33
CA ALA A 142 4.27 1.06 -13.54
C ALA A 142 4.42 2.57 -13.32
N ALA A 143 3.93 3.07 -12.20
CA ALA A 143 4.02 4.50 -11.89
C ALA A 143 5.46 4.97 -11.66
N VAL A 144 6.24 4.21 -10.89
CA VAL A 144 7.63 4.56 -10.61
C VAL A 144 8.47 4.48 -11.90
N GLU A 145 8.31 3.42 -12.67
CA GLU A 145 9.07 3.21 -13.90
C GLU A 145 8.72 4.21 -14.99
N SER A 146 7.48 4.66 -15.04
CA SER A 146 7.06 5.68 -16.00
C SER A 146 7.63 7.06 -15.70
N ALA A 147 7.85 7.39 -14.44
CA ALA A 147 8.42 8.68 -14.04
C ALA A 147 9.93 8.73 -14.31
N ALA A 148 10.66 7.63 -14.00
CA ALA A 148 12.12 7.60 -14.09
C ALA A 148 12.66 7.79 -15.51
N PRO A 149 12.17 7.10 -16.58
CA PRO A 149 12.64 7.32 -17.93
C PRO A 149 12.41 8.73 -18.45
N ALA A 150 11.26 9.33 -18.12
CA ALA A 150 10.95 10.69 -18.53
C ALA A 150 11.91 11.72 -17.93
N ALA A 151 12.28 11.55 -16.68
CA ALA A 151 13.26 12.40 -16.01
C ALA A 151 14.66 12.25 -16.61
N SER A 152 15.05 11.04 -17.02
CA SER A 152 16.33 10.78 -17.68
C SER A 152 16.41 11.42 -19.06
N ASP A 153 15.33 11.34 -19.83
CA ASP A 153 15.27 11.92 -21.18
C ASP A 153 15.35 13.45 -21.15
N SER A 154 14.78 14.08 -20.13
CA SER A 154 14.80 15.53 -20.00
C SER A 154 16.17 16.09 -19.65
N MET A 155 17.11 15.25 -19.24
CA MET A 155 18.48 15.64 -18.90
C MET A 155 19.45 15.52 -20.06
N GLN A 156 19.02 15.02 -21.20
CA GLN A 156 19.79 14.90 -22.42
C GLN A 156 19.45 16.06 -23.36
#